data_c46039a7d27a2ccbba99e57fda21a387
#
_entry.id   c46039a7d27a2ccbba99e57fda21a387
#
_cell.length_a   1.000
_cell.length_b   1.000
_cell.length_c   1.000
_cell.angle_alpha   90.00
_cell.angle_beta   90.00
_cell.angle_gamma   90.00
#
_symmetry.space_group_name_H-M   'P 1'
#
loop_
_entity.id
_entity.type
_entity.pdbx_description
1 polymer ?
#
loop_
_entity_poly.entity_id
_entity_poly.type
_entity_poly.pdbx_seq_one_letter_code
_entity_poly.pdbx_strand_id
1 'polypeptide(L)'
;MNNVGEGVGRHEIEITQLSKEEMTFVLYNSNSGMANALRRIILSEIPTLAIDIVNVYENTSPFHDEFLAHRLGLIPIDSKNIQNYEFREKCKCKETCSKCTVQYVLEVKCNNANKIDVTHYDIEAVEHEPNIPMPIPYGGRNAKIENSIPIVTLSKNQTLHMKLIATKGIGKMHAKWIPANVSYRIDHKVVIKHSHIEKLSKEHKELIVNTLNKDCYLLINKNNERDIQLKLNENMSVVMAENCIELLNDLGYKDIIKIVYDDTKFHFKVESVGSMPPEQIVEMAIEILENKLRSLEPQIKASFYSIDEVAKQLKEQGVSLYGIQLDLE
;
A
#
# COMPACT_ATOMS: atom_id res chain seq x y z
N MET A 1 31.03 -20.45 15.67
CA MET A 1 30.48 -21.50 14.78
C MET A 1 29.00 -21.60 15.06
N ASN A 2 28.21 -20.73 14.45
CA ASN A 2 26.75 -20.79 14.49
C ASN A 2 26.28 -21.17 13.10
N ASN A 3 25.60 -22.30 13.00
CA ASN A 3 25.03 -22.84 11.78
C ASN A 3 24.11 -21.81 11.09
N VAL A 4 24.61 -21.22 10.03
CA VAL A 4 23.81 -20.50 9.04
C VAL A 4 23.51 -21.52 7.93
N GLY A 5 22.40 -22.24 8.06
CA GLY A 5 22.09 -23.24 7.04
C GLY A 5 20.90 -24.13 7.35
N GLU A 6 19.91 -23.65 8.13
CA GLU A 6 18.59 -24.30 8.16
C GLU A 6 17.68 -23.55 7.19
N GLY A 7 17.19 -24.29 6.19
CA GLY A 7 16.49 -23.78 5.03
C GLY A 7 15.43 -22.76 5.36
N VAL A 8 15.60 -21.55 4.83
CA VAL A 8 14.54 -20.56 4.73
C VAL A 8 13.39 -21.24 3.99
N GLY A 9 12.33 -21.58 4.71
CA GLY A 9 11.11 -22.14 4.10
C GLY A 9 10.69 -21.23 2.96
N ARG A 10 10.12 -21.79 1.89
CA ARG A 10 9.61 -20.99 0.78
C ARG A 10 8.64 -19.96 1.33
N HIS A 11 8.76 -18.70 0.88
CA HIS A 11 7.76 -17.68 1.15
C HIS A 11 6.40 -18.18 0.64
N GLU A 12 5.37 -18.02 1.45
CA GLU A 12 4.02 -18.47 1.14
C GLU A 12 3.04 -17.33 1.36
N ILE A 13 2.09 -17.19 0.45
CA ILE A 13 1.04 -16.16 0.54
C ILE A 13 -0.30 -16.86 0.63
N GLU A 14 -1.04 -16.56 1.69
CA GLU A 14 -2.42 -17.01 1.89
C GLU A 14 -3.36 -15.81 1.77
N ILE A 15 -4.23 -15.82 0.76
CA ILE A 15 -5.23 -14.77 0.59
C ILE A 15 -6.36 -15.04 1.57
N THR A 16 -6.60 -14.11 2.49
CA THR A 16 -7.65 -14.21 3.50
C THR A 16 -8.96 -13.56 3.05
N GLN A 17 -8.86 -12.48 2.28
CA GLN A 17 -10.03 -11.80 1.71
C GLN A 17 -9.64 -11.17 0.38
N LEU A 18 -10.53 -11.26 -0.60
CA LEU A 18 -10.39 -10.61 -1.90
C LEU A 18 -11.72 -10.00 -2.32
N SER A 19 -11.69 -8.71 -2.58
CA SER A 19 -12.80 -7.95 -3.14
C SER A 19 -12.32 -7.15 -4.36
N LYS A 20 -13.19 -6.38 -5.00
CA LYS A 20 -12.81 -5.54 -6.15
C LYS A 20 -11.83 -4.42 -5.80
N GLU A 21 -11.87 -3.95 -4.57
CA GLU A 21 -11.12 -2.78 -4.11
C GLU A 21 -10.12 -3.11 -3.00
N GLU A 22 -10.29 -4.26 -2.33
CA GLU A 22 -9.47 -4.63 -1.19
C GLU A 22 -9.01 -6.08 -1.28
N MET A 23 -7.74 -6.31 -0.95
CA MET A 23 -7.15 -7.62 -0.76
C MET A 23 -6.44 -7.67 0.59
N THR A 24 -6.75 -8.70 1.38
CA THR A 24 -6.00 -9.03 2.57
C THR A 24 -5.34 -10.39 2.42
N PHE A 25 -4.08 -10.48 2.81
CA PHE A 25 -3.32 -11.73 2.74
C PHE A 25 -2.31 -11.83 3.86
N VAL A 26 -1.86 -13.04 4.11
CA VAL A 26 -0.80 -13.35 5.08
C VAL A 26 0.43 -13.82 4.32
N LEU A 27 1.57 -13.20 4.60
CA LEU A 27 2.87 -13.59 4.09
C LEU A 27 3.60 -14.39 5.18
N TYR A 28 3.86 -15.68 4.91
CA TYR A 28 4.53 -16.60 5.80
C TYR A 28 6.02 -16.78 5.44
N ASN A 29 6.79 -17.28 6.40
CA ASN A 29 8.21 -17.60 6.23
C ASN A 29 9.02 -16.44 5.64
N SER A 30 8.71 -15.22 6.08
CA SER A 30 9.31 -14.00 5.57
C SER A 30 10.04 -13.24 6.68
N ASN A 31 10.49 -12.04 6.39
CA ASN A 31 11.11 -11.14 7.35
C ASN A 31 10.61 -9.71 7.13
N SER A 32 10.87 -8.84 8.11
CA SER A 32 10.44 -7.44 8.07
C SER A 32 11.03 -6.66 6.89
N GLY A 33 12.23 -7.02 6.43
CA GLY A 33 12.86 -6.41 5.25
C GLY A 33 12.08 -6.68 3.97
N MET A 34 11.69 -7.95 3.74
CA MET A 34 10.89 -8.36 2.59
C MET A 34 9.47 -7.75 2.65
N ALA A 35 8.83 -7.81 3.82
CA ALA A 35 7.50 -7.22 4.00
C ALA A 35 7.52 -5.71 3.71
N ASN A 36 8.51 -4.97 4.23
CA ASN A 36 8.64 -3.55 3.97
C ASN A 36 9.02 -3.24 2.51
N ALA A 37 9.86 -4.07 1.87
CA ALA A 37 10.18 -3.92 0.46
C ALA A 37 8.92 -4.03 -0.42
N LEU A 38 8.09 -5.06 -0.19
CA LEU A 38 6.83 -5.23 -0.91
C LEU A 38 5.90 -4.02 -0.71
N ARG A 39 5.69 -3.58 0.53
CA ARG A 39 4.90 -2.38 0.83
C ARG A 39 5.41 -1.15 0.09
N ARG A 40 6.72 -0.90 0.11
CA ARG A 40 7.32 0.26 -0.55
C ARG A 40 7.18 0.21 -2.07
N ILE A 41 7.32 -0.97 -2.67
CA ILE A 41 7.15 -1.13 -4.12
C ILE A 41 5.71 -0.83 -4.52
N ILE A 42 4.72 -1.34 -3.78
CA ILE A 42 3.31 -1.06 -4.04
C ILE A 42 3.04 0.45 -4.02
N LEU A 43 3.57 1.18 -3.04
CA LEU A 43 3.35 2.62 -2.91
C LEU A 43 4.11 3.47 -3.93
N SER A 44 5.27 3.02 -4.41
CA SER A 44 6.19 3.94 -5.10
C SER A 44 6.60 3.53 -6.50
N GLU A 45 6.46 2.26 -6.90
CA GLU A 45 7.10 1.78 -8.12
C GLU A 45 6.16 1.13 -9.13
N ILE A 46 4.94 0.80 -8.74
CA ILE A 46 3.94 0.27 -9.66
C ILE A 46 3.51 1.40 -10.61
N PRO A 47 3.62 1.19 -11.92
CA PRO A 47 3.22 2.20 -12.89
C PRO A 47 1.70 2.25 -13.05
N THR A 48 1.15 3.46 -13.18
CA THR A 48 -0.24 3.72 -13.53
C THR A 48 -0.37 4.85 -14.56
N LEU A 49 -1.57 5.06 -15.07
CA LEU A 49 -1.91 6.23 -15.88
C LEU A 49 -2.54 7.31 -14.99
N ALA A 50 -2.13 8.54 -15.20
CA ALA A 50 -2.78 9.71 -14.62
C ALA A 50 -2.68 10.91 -15.56
N ILE A 51 -3.64 11.85 -15.50
CA ILE A 51 -3.59 13.10 -16.23
C ILE A 51 -2.37 13.90 -15.72
N ASP A 52 -1.49 14.23 -16.66
CA ASP A 52 -0.20 14.89 -16.34
C ASP A 52 -0.11 16.29 -16.94
N ILE A 53 -0.63 16.47 -18.14
CA ILE A 53 -0.64 17.75 -18.84
C ILE A 53 -2.08 18.17 -19.09
N VAL A 54 -2.39 19.42 -18.73
CA VAL A 54 -3.69 20.05 -18.98
C VAL A 54 -3.47 21.31 -19.79
N ASN A 55 -4.03 21.33 -21.01
CA ASN A 55 -4.06 22.50 -21.86
C ASN A 55 -5.42 23.16 -21.72
N VAL A 56 -5.46 24.34 -21.14
CA VAL A 56 -6.69 25.10 -20.91
C VAL A 56 -6.93 26.03 -22.10
N TYR A 57 -8.06 25.86 -22.78
CA TYR A 57 -8.48 26.72 -23.86
C TYR A 57 -9.45 27.81 -23.37
N GLU A 58 -10.41 27.43 -22.54
CA GLU A 58 -11.37 28.36 -21.93
C GLU A 58 -11.73 27.87 -20.52
N ASN A 59 -11.64 28.76 -19.56
CA ASN A 59 -12.08 28.52 -18.17
C ASN A 59 -12.73 29.80 -17.61
N THR A 60 -14.05 29.77 -17.51
CA THR A 60 -14.83 30.83 -16.87
C THR A 60 -15.46 30.36 -15.56
N SER A 61 -15.00 29.21 -15.03
CA SER A 61 -15.44 28.64 -13.75
C SER A 61 -14.93 29.46 -12.55
N PRO A 62 -15.45 29.23 -11.34
CA PRO A 62 -14.97 29.93 -10.16
C PRO A 62 -13.57 29.48 -9.69
N PHE A 63 -13.03 28.40 -10.23
CA PHE A 63 -11.71 27.88 -9.89
C PHE A 63 -10.68 28.29 -10.95
N HIS A 64 -9.46 28.63 -10.50
CA HIS A 64 -8.34 28.89 -11.40
C HIS A 64 -7.76 27.62 -11.98
N ASP A 65 -7.04 27.74 -13.08
CA ASP A 65 -6.57 26.65 -13.93
C ASP A 65 -5.72 25.62 -13.18
N GLU A 66 -4.79 26.08 -12.35
CA GLU A 66 -3.89 25.22 -11.59
C GLU A 66 -4.64 24.31 -10.59
N PHE A 67 -5.69 24.86 -9.96
CA PHE A 67 -6.51 24.10 -9.04
C PHE A 67 -7.29 23.00 -9.76
N LEU A 68 -7.87 23.32 -10.93
CA LEU A 68 -8.56 22.34 -11.77
C LEU A 68 -7.59 21.28 -12.29
N ALA A 69 -6.41 21.67 -12.76
CA ALA A 69 -5.39 20.76 -13.24
C ALA A 69 -4.95 19.77 -12.15
N HIS A 70 -4.78 20.25 -10.91
CA HIS A 70 -4.47 19.40 -9.77
C HIS A 70 -5.59 18.39 -9.49
N ARG A 71 -6.85 18.83 -9.47
CA ARG A 71 -8.00 17.93 -9.27
C ARG A 71 -8.12 16.88 -10.36
N LEU A 72 -7.97 17.27 -11.63
CA LEU A 72 -7.98 16.38 -12.78
C LEU A 72 -6.88 15.33 -12.71
N GLY A 73 -5.68 15.73 -12.28
CA GLY A 73 -4.54 14.81 -12.09
C GLY A 73 -4.79 13.71 -11.05
N LEU A 74 -5.65 13.96 -10.05
CA LEU A 74 -5.97 12.99 -8.99
C LEU A 74 -7.12 12.04 -9.34
N ILE A 75 -7.77 12.22 -10.49
CA ILE A 75 -8.83 11.30 -10.95
C ILE A 75 -8.17 9.98 -11.40
N PRO A 76 -8.54 8.83 -10.82
CA PRO A 76 -7.96 7.55 -11.20
C PRO A 76 -8.39 7.17 -12.62
N ILE A 77 -7.43 6.71 -13.42
CA ILE A 77 -7.65 6.19 -14.78
C ILE A 77 -7.43 4.69 -14.79
N ASP A 78 -8.23 3.97 -15.56
CA ASP A 78 -8.06 2.53 -15.73
C ASP A 78 -6.66 2.20 -16.23
N SER A 79 -5.92 1.48 -15.41
CA SER A 79 -4.52 1.14 -15.64
C SER A 79 -4.27 -0.36 -15.74
N LYS A 80 -5.33 -1.19 -15.94
CA LYS A 80 -5.19 -2.65 -16.05
C LYS A 80 -4.21 -3.07 -17.13
N ASN A 81 -4.21 -2.36 -18.26
CA ASN A 81 -3.36 -2.64 -19.40
C ASN A 81 -2.14 -1.70 -19.48
N ILE A 82 -1.63 -1.28 -18.33
CA ILE A 82 -0.50 -0.33 -18.24
C ILE A 82 0.76 -0.81 -18.97
N GLN A 83 0.91 -2.12 -19.14
CA GLN A 83 2.05 -2.73 -19.84
C GLN A 83 2.11 -2.35 -21.33
N ASN A 84 0.96 -2.00 -21.95
CA ASN A 84 0.89 -1.57 -23.34
C ASN A 84 1.42 -0.15 -23.55
N TYR A 85 1.64 0.60 -22.46
CA TYR A 85 2.11 1.98 -22.52
C TYR A 85 3.58 2.08 -22.12
N GLU A 86 4.32 2.91 -22.82
CA GLU A 86 5.71 3.26 -22.51
C GLU A 86 5.78 4.53 -21.63
N PHE A 87 6.82 4.65 -20.83
CA PHE A 87 7.13 5.92 -20.18
C PHE A 87 7.46 6.97 -21.26
N ARG A 88 6.92 8.17 -21.09
CA ARG A 88 7.12 9.26 -22.04
C ARG A 88 8.60 9.58 -22.29
N GLU A 89 9.42 9.51 -21.23
CA GLU A 89 10.86 9.74 -21.29
C GLU A 89 11.62 8.70 -22.13
N LYS A 90 11.08 7.46 -22.21
CA LYS A 90 11.67 6.37 -22.98
C LYS A 90 11.13 6.27 -24.40
N CYS A 91 10.00 6.92 -24.67
CA CYS A 91 9.37 6.90 -25.99
C CYS A 91 10.15 7.77 -26.99
N LYS A 92 10.40 7.22 -28.19
CA LYS A 92 11.14 7.93 -29.26
C LYS A 92 10.27 8.90 -30.06
N CYS A 93 9.01 9.11 -29.71
CA CYS A 93 8.14 10.08 -30.39
C CYS A 93 8.58 11.52 -30.07
N LYS A 94 8.25 12.48 -30.95
CA LYS A 94 8.65 13.88 -30.78
C LYS A 94 7.86 14.59 -29.68
N GLU A 95 6.54 14.34 -29.61
CA GLU A 95 5.67 15.00 -28.62
C GLU A 95 4.76 14.02 -27.89
N THR A 96 3.77 13.44 -28.57
CA THR A 96 2.77 12.51 -28.03
C THR A 96 2.44 11.45 -29.06
N CYS A 97 2.18 10.22 -28.62
CA CYS A 97 1.69 9.14 -29.46
C CYS A 97 0.86 8.15 -28.63
N SER A 98 0.05 7.33 -29.29
CA SER A 98 -0.83 6.34 -28.65
C SER A 98 -0.10 5.31 -27.80
N LYS A 99 1.23 5.15 -27.95
CA LYS A 99 2.04 4.25 -27.11
C LYS A 99 2.45 4.83 -25.76
N CYS A 100 2.53 6.17 -25.63
CA CYS A 100 3.04 6.78 -24.40
C CYS A 100 2.04 7.75 -23.74
N THR A 101 0.96 8.11 -24.41
CA THR A 101 -0.05 9.05 -23.90
C THR A 101 -1.46 8.62 -24.30
N VAL A 102 -2.42 9.01 -23.45
CA VAL A 102 -3.85 8.96 -23.78
C VAL A 102 -4.39 10.39 -23.73
N GLN A 103 -5.16 10.79 -24.73
CA GLN A 103 -5.67 12.15 -24.83
C GLN A 103 -7.18 12.18 -24.60
N TYR A 104 -7.61 13.16 -23.81
CA TYR A 104 -9.02 13.41 -23.53
C TYR A 104 -9.36 14.88 -23.75
N VAL A 105 -10.65 15.13 -23.92
CA VAL A 105 -11.25 16.48 -23.96
C VAL A 105 -12.28 16.58 -22.86
N LEU A 106 -12.31 17.70 -22.19
CA LEU A 106 -13.35 18.12 -21.28
C LEU A 106 -13.95 19.41 -21.78
N GLU A 107 -15.16 19.34 -22.37
CA GLU A 107 -15.86 20.49 -22.91
C GLU A 107 -17.29 20.54 -22.37
N VAL A 108 -17.56 21.49 -21.49
CA VAL A 108 -18.87 21.67 -20.85
C VAL A 108 -19.24 23.15 -20.84
N LYS A 109 -20.47 23.46 -21.29
CA LYS A 109 -21.03 24.81 -21.27
C LYS A 109 -22.39 24.83 -20.60
N CYS A 110 -22.56 25.68 -19.62
CA CYS A 110 -23.82 25.86 -18.90
C CYS A 110 -24.69 26.95 -19.58
N ASN A 111 -25.52 26.56 -20.55
CA ASN A 111 -26.33 27.50 -21.31
C ASN A 111 -27.70 27.79 -20.66
N ASN A 112 -28.45 26.75 -20.30
CA ASN A 112 -29.87 26.84 -19.95
C ASN A 112 -30.20 26.52 -18.49
N ALA A 113 -29.29 25.88 -17.76
CA ALA A 113 -29.46 25.55 -16.36
C ALA A 113 -28.92 26.64 -15.45
N ASN A 114 -29.41 26.73 -14.23
CA ASN A 114 -28.83 27.62 -13.23
C ASN A 114 -27.44 27.15 -12.78
N LYS A 115 -27.25 25.85 -12.72
CA LYS A 115 -25.98 25.20 -12.38
C LYS A 115 -25.86 23.85 -13.05
N ILE A 116 -24.63 23.45 -13.40
CA ILE A 116 -24.27 22.12 -13.91
C ILE A 116 -23.03 21.65 -13.13
N ASP A 117 -23.10 20.43 -12.61
CA ASP A 117 -21.93 19.80 -11.99
C ASP A 117 -21.14 19.03 -13.04
N VAL A 118 -19.93 19.49 -13.30
CA VAL A 118 -18.98 18.83 -14.18
C VAL A 118 -18.28 17.72 -13.39
N THR A 119 -18.29 16.52 -13.95
CA THR A 119 -17.79 15.31 -13.31
C THR A 119 -16.78 14.58 -14.21
N HIS A 120 -16.17 13.52 -13.69
CA HIS A 120 -15.27 12.67 -14.49
C HIS A 120 -15.97 12.00 -15.69
N TYR A 121 -17.31 11.90 -15.70
CA TYR A 121 -18.07 11.36 -16.83
C TYR A 121 -18.11 12.31 -18.04
N ASP A 122 -17.84 13.59 -17.83
CA ASP A 122 -17.79 14.59 -18.90
C ASP A 122 -16.42 14.59 -19.61
N ILE A 123 -15.48 13.76 -19.16
CA ILE A 123 -14.19 13.57 -19.81
C ILE A 123 -14.35 12.55 -20.93
N GLU A 124 -14.13 12.98 -22.16
CA GLU A 124 -14.24 12.15 -23.36
C GLU A 124 -12.86 11.85 -23.96
N ALA A 125 -12.66 10.60 -24.43
CA ALA A 125 -11.42 10.26 -25.15
C ALA A 125 -11.43 10.86 -26.55
N VAL A 126 -10.28 11.39 -26.99
CA VAL A 126 -10.12 11.94 -28.34
C VAL A 126 -10.12 10.83 -29.39
N GLU A 127 -9.51 9.71 -29.09
CA GLU A 127 -9.48 8.53 -29.97
C GLU A 127 -10.65 7.60 -29.59
N HIS A 128 -11.33 7.04 -30.58
CA HIS A 128 -12.48 6.15 -30.36
C HIS A 128 -12.08 4.67 -30.53
N GLU A 129 -10.88 4.29 -30.07
CA GLU A 129 -10.49 2.88 -30.11
C GLU A 129 -11.18 2.08 -29.00
N PRO A 130 -11.52 0.80 -29.25
CA PRO A 130 -12.01 -0.07 -28.18
C PRO A 130 -10.94 -0.28 -27.13
N ASN A 131 -11.28 -0.15 -25.87
CA ASN A 131 -10.41 -0.31 -24.70
C ASN A 131 -9.46 0.86 -24.35
N ILE A 132 -9.78 2.07 -24.76
CA ILE A 132 -9.08 3.25 -24.24
C ILE A 132 -9.27 3.32 -22.72
N PRO A 133 -8.19 3.54 -21.95
CA PRO A 133 -8.28 3.79 -20.52
C PRO A 133 -9.17 5.00 -20.23
N MET A 134 -10.21 4.84 -19.42
CA MET A 134 -11.12 5.91 -19.06
C MET A 134 -11.02 6.21 -17.54
N PRO A 135 -11.38 7.44 -17.14
CA PRO A 135 -11.54 7.76 -15.73
C PRO A 135 -12.51 6.82 -15.04
N ILE A 136 -12.21 6.45 -13.78
CA ILE A 136 -13.00 5.50 -13.00
C ILE A 136 -13.76 6.26 -11.92
N PRO A 137 -15.08 5.96 -11.71
CA PRO A 137 -15.87 6.53 -10.64
C PRO A 137 -15.37 6.08 -9.27
N TYR A 138 -15.66 6.86 -8.25
CA TYR A 138 -15.43 6.46 -6.86
C TYR A 138 -16.26 5.21 -6.54
N GLY A 139 -15.64 4.20 -5.94
CA GLY A 139 -16.27 2.91 -5.67
C GLY A 139 -16.25 1.95 -6.89
N GLY A 140 -15.35 2.17 -7.85
CA GLY A 140 -15.07 1.29 -8.98
C GLY A 140 -16.07 1.40 -10.14
N ARG A 141 -15.83 0.62 -11.22
CA ARG A 141 -16.56 0.68 -12.49
C ARG A 141 -18.08 0.41 -12.44
N ASN A 142 -18.58 -0.18 -11.36
CA ASN A 142 -20.01 -0.48 -11.18
C ASN A 142 -20.68 0.53 -10.23
N ALA A 143 -20.01 1.62 -9.88
CA ALA A 143 -20.57 2.65 -9.04
C ALA A 143 -21.77 3.34 -9.75
N LYS A 144 -22.77 3.68 -8.98
CA LYS A 144 -23.92 4.45 -9.46
C LYS A 144 -23.47 5.87 -9.81
N ILE A 145 -24.28 6.60 -10.62
CA ILE A 145 -24.05 8.01 -10.97
C ILE A 145 -23.85 8.89 -9.71
N GLU A 146 -24.46 8.52 -8.59
CA GLU A 146 -24.27 9.17 -7.28
C GLU A 146 -22.81 9.18 -6.77
N ASN A 147 -21.96 8.27 -7.28
CA ASN A 147 -20.55 8.16 -6.93
C ASN A 147 -19.64 8.84 -7.96
N SER A 148 -20.16 9.79 -8.70
CA SER A 148 -19.34 10.59 -9.63
C SER A 148 -18.29 11.43 -8.87
N ILE A 149 -17.11 11.59 -9.48
CA ILE A 149 -16.07 12.48 -8.94
C ILE A 149 -16.36 13.88 -9.47
N PRO A 150 -16.79 14.85 -8.62
CA PRO A 150 -17.07 16.20 -9.07
C PRO A 150 -15.76 16.96 -9.34
N ILE A 151 -15.70 17.65 -10.48
CA ILE A 151 -14.57 18.49 -10.89
C ILE A 151 -14.86 19.94 -10.49
N VAL A 152 -15.95 20.51 -11.01
CA VAL A 152 -16.39 21.90 -10.72
C VAL A 152 -17.87 22.04 -11.00
N THR A 153 -18.54 22.98 -10.32
CA THR A 153 -19.92 23.38 -10.64
C THR A 153 -19.89 24.67 -11.46
N LEU A 154 -20.44 24.63 -12.67
CA LEU A 154 -20.58 25.78 -13.53
C LEU A 154 -21.93 26.47 -13.33
N SER A 155 -21.93 27.80 -13.25
CA SER A 155 -23.12 28.64 -13.27
C SER A 155 -23.50 29.01 -14.72
N LYS A 156 -24.68 29.62 -14.87
CA LYS A 156 -25.18 30.05 -16.18
C LYS A 156 -24.14 30.89 -16.96
N ASN A 157 -23.96 30.60 -18.24
CA ASN A 157 -23.01 31.19 -19.17
C ASN A 157 -21.53 30.94 -18.84
N GLN A 158 -21.22 30.01 -17.95
CA GLN A 158 -19.84 29.54 -17.73
C GLN A 158 -19.49 28.39 -18.66
N THR A 159 -18.24 28.38 -19.10
CA THR A 159 -17.68 27.38 -20.02
C THR A 159 -16.39 26.83 -19.44
N LEU A 160 -16.16 25.55 -19.66
CA LEU A 160 -14.90 24.88 -19.38
C LEU A 160 -14.50 24.08 -20.63
N HIS A 161 -13.35 24.42 -21.23
CA HIS A 161 -12.79 23.69 -22.37
C HIS A 161 -11.31 23.42 -22.15
N MET A 162 -10.96 22.15 -22.00
CA MET A 162 -9.61 21.69 -21.70
C MET A 162 -9.26 20.45 -22.51
N LYS A 163 -8.00 20.33 -22.91
CA LYS A 163 -7.41 19.09 -23.43
C LYS A 163 -6.51 18.48 -22.36
N LEU A 164 -6.73 17.19 -22.07
CA LEU A 164 -6.07 16.46 -21.01
C LEU A 164 -5.19 15.38 -21.63
N ILE A 165 -3.97 15.24 -21.14
CA ILE A 165 -3.04 14.21 -21.60
C ILE A 165 -2.61 13.38 -20.40
N ALA A 166 -2.99 12.10 -20.41
CA ALA A 166 -2.54 11.15 -19.41
C ALA A 166 -1.25 10.47 -19.84
N THR A 167 -0.37 10.25 -18.88
CA THR A 167 0.93 9.59 -19.06
C THR A 167 1.13 8.49 -18.07
N LYS A 168 2.02 7.54 -18.39
CA LYS A 168 2.49 6.50 -17.48
C LYS A 168 3.51 7.08 -16.52
N GLY A 169 3.28 6.87 -15.23
CA GLY A 169 4.19 7.29 -14.18
C GLY A 169 4.15 6.34 -12.99
N ILE A 170 4.94 6.63 -11.97
CA ILE A 170 5.06 5.84 -10.73
C ILE A 170 4.86 6.73 -9.51
N GLY A 171 4.44 6.14 -8.39
CA GLY A 171 4.18 6.85 -7.14
C GLY A 171 5.39 7.62 -6.59
N LYS A 172 6.61 7.20 -6.92
CA LYS A 172 7.85 7.91 -6.57
C LYS A 172 7.97 9.28 -7.23
N MET A 173 7.37 9.48 -8.42
CA MET A 173 7.37 10.76 -9.13
C MET A 173 6.33 11.71 -8.54
N HIS A 174 5.10 11.23 -8.35
CA HIS A 174 4.01 11.99 -7.75
C HIS A 174 2.92 11.05 -7.23
N ALA A 175 2.23 11.45 -6.16
CA ALA A 175 1.18 10.64 -5.51
C ALA A 175 -0.01 10.31 -6.42
N LYS A 176 -0.26 11.06 -7.50
CA LYS A 176 -1.34 10.78 -8.47
C LYS A 176 -1.21 9.42 -9.17
N TRP A 177 -0.01 8.85 -9.22
CA TRP A 177 0.26 7.54 -9.80
C TRP A 177 0.26 6.39 -8.78
N ILE A 178 -0.05 6.64 -7.50
CA ILE A 178 -0.13 5.58 -6.50
C ILE A 178 -1.39 4.73 -6.75
N PRO A 179 -1.25 3.40 -6.99
CA PRO A 179 -2.38 2.54 -7.33
C PRO A 179 -3.20 2.10 -6.11
N ALA A 180 -2.59 2.07 -4.93
CA ALA A 180 -3.22 1.55 -3.71
C ALA A 180 -2.61 2.12 -2.44
N ASN A 181 -3.39 2.10 -1.37
CA ASN A 181 -2.89 2.18 -0.01
C ASN A 181 -2.52 0.78 0.47
N VAL A 182 -1.39 0.66 1.16
CA VAL A 182 -0.94 -0.63 1.69
C VAL A 182 -0.39 -0.47 3.09
N SER A 183 -0.82 -1.38 3.96
CA SER A 183 -0.29 -1.52 5.31
C SER A 183 -0.03 -2.98 5.61
N TYR A 184 0.88 -3.24 6.55
CA TYR A 184 1.03 -4.57 7.12
C TYR A 184 1.22 -4.50 8.62
N ARG A 185 0.88 -5.58 9.29
CA ARG A 185 1.15 -5.79 10.71
C ARG A 185 1.87 -7.11 10.90
N ILE A 186 2.75 -7.15 11.89
CA ILE A 186 3.41 -8.38 12.35
C ILE A 186 2.38 -9.20 13.11
N ASP A 187 2.37 -10.51 12.92
CA ASP A 187 1.52 -11.40 13.71
C ASP A 187 1.97 -11.38 15.19
N HIS A 188 1.02 -11.49 16.08
CA HIS A 188 1.29 -11.43 17.50
C HIS A 188 0.39 -12.39 18.27
N LYS A 189 0.89 -12.82 19.40
CA LYS A 189 0.12 -13.60 20.40
C LYS A 189 0.18 -12.89 21.72
N VAL A 190 -0.96 -12.76 22.35
CA VAL A 190 -1.06 -12.23 23.72
C VAL A 190 -1.03 -13.42 24.67
N VAL A 191 0.03 -13.52 25.45
CA VAL A 191 0.22 -14.58 26.46
C VAL A 191 -0.16 -14.03 27.81
N ILE A 192 -1.17 -14.64 28.47
CA ILE A 192 -1.74 -14.17 29.71
C ILE A 192 -1.52 -15.20 30.81
N LYS A 193 -0.96 -14.77 31.95
CA LYS A 193 -0.83 -15.61 33.15
C LYS A 193 -2.12 -15.55 33.97
N HIS A 194 -3.14 -16.33 33.61
CA HIS A 194 -4.47 -16.31 34.24
C HIS A 194 -4.42 -16.56 35.72
N SER A 195 -3.49 -17.39 36.23
CA SER A 195 -3.32 -17.66 37.68
C SER A 195 -2.98 -16.41 38.50
N HIS A 196 -2.40 -15.38 37.90
CA HIS A 196 -2.11 -14.11 38.55
C HIS A 196 -3.34 -13.20 38.57
N ILE A 197 -4.20 -13.28 37.53
CA ILE A 197 -5.44 -12.51 37.43
C ILE A 197 -6.45 -12.98 38.49
N GLU A 198 -6.49 -14.27 38.79
CA GLU A 198 -7.36 -14.82 39.84
C GLU A 198 -7.01 -14.26 41.21
N LYS A 199 -5.73 -13.97 41.48
CA LYS A 199 -5.21 -13.44 42.75
C LYS A 199 -5.43 -11.92 42.91
N LEU A 200 -5.95 -11.21 41.90
CA LEU A 200 -6.26 -9.79 42.00
C LEU A 200 -7.32 -9.53 43.07
N SER A 201 -7.19 -8.40 43.78
CA SER A 201 -8.23 -7.95 44.71
C SER A 201 -9.54 -7.65 44.00
N LYS A 202 -10.68 -7.71 44.72
CA LYS A 202 -11.99 -7.40 44.16
C LYS A 202 -12.03 -5.97 43.62
N GLU A 203 -11.46 -5.02 44.35
CA GLU A 203 -11.39 -3.61 43.96
C GLU A 203 -10.64 -3.42 42.65
N HIS A 204 -9.50 -4.11 42.46
CA HIS A 204 -8.70 -4.05 41.24
C HIS A 204 -9.41 -4.72 40.06
N LYS A 205 -10.16 -5.83 40.27
CA LYS A 205 -10.99 -6.46 39.23
C LYS A 205 -12.12 -5.53 38.75
N GLU A 206 -12.78 -4.86 39.68
CA GLU A 206 -13.83 -3.87 39.36
C GLU A 206 -13.25 -2.66 38.60
N LEU A 207 -12.07 -2.20 39.01
CA LEU A 207 -11.39 -1.11 38.30
C LEU A 207 -11.02 -1.50 36.85
N ILE A 208 -10.51 -2.71 36.64
CA ILE A 208 -10.20 -3.25 35.31
C ILE A 208 -11.47 -3.27 34.42
N VAL A 209 -12.57 -3.78 34.95
CA VAL A 209 -13.86 -3.87 34.24
C VAL A 209 -14.39 -2.49 33.88
N ASN A 210 -14.23 -1.49 34.74
CA ASN A 210 -14.71 -0.13 34.55
C ASN A 210 -13.82 0.69 33.61
N THR A 211 -12.53 0.36 33.50
CA THR A 211 -11.55 1.16 32.74
C THR A 211 -11.31 0.60 31.34
N LEU A 212 -11.27 -0.73 31.20
CA LEU A 212 -10.97 -1.38 29.92
C LEU A 212 -12.21 -1.59 29.06
N ASN A 213 -11.98 -1.66 27.74
CA ASN A 213 -13.03 -2.02 26.78
C ASN A 213 -13.54 -3.44 27.05
N LYS A 214 -14.84 -3.68 26.82
CA LYS A 214 -15.49 -4.99 26.99
C LYS A 214 -14.84 -6.10 26.16
N ASP A 215 -14.21 -5.76 25.04
CA ASP A 215 -13.49 -6.72 24.19
C ASP A 215 -12.18 -7.25 24.81
N CYS A 216 -11.68 -6.60 25.88
CA CYS A 216 -10.46 -7.00 26.56
C CYS A 216 -10.67 -8.13 27.55
N TYR A 217 -11.89 -8.37 28.01
CA TYR A 217 -12.16 -9.35 29.06
C TYR A 217 -13.49 -10.08 28.88
N LEU A 218 -13.60 -11.26 29.51
CA LEU A 218 -14.81 -12.03 29.65
C LEU A 218 -15.17 -12.12 31.14
N LEU A 219 -16.42 -11.81 31.46
CA LEU A 219 -16.97 -12.00 32.79
C LEU A 219 -17.61 -13.38 32.86
N ILE A 220 -17.06 -14.25 33.67
CA ILE A 220 -17.61 -15.59 33.90
C ILE A 220 -18.40 -15.55 35.23
N ASN A 221 -19.72 -15.50 35.18
CA ASN A 221 -20.59 -15.62 36.33
C ASN A 221 -20.70 -17.12 36.74
N LYS A 222 -20.08 -17.51 37.79
CA LYS A 222 -20.43 -18.76 38.49
C LYS A 222 -21.52 -18.45 39.52
N ASN A 223 -22.69 -18.91 39.29
CA ASN A 223 -23.94 -19.08 40.08
C ASN A 223 -24.09 -18.44 41.49
N ASN A 224 -23.21 -17.54 41.91
CA ASN A 224 -23.38 -16.76 43.12
C ASN A 224 -22.79 -15.36 42.93
N GLU A 225 -23.60 -14.36 43.16
CA GLU A 225 -23.43 -12.92 42.89
C GLU A 225 -22.21 -12.23 43.55
N ARG A 226 -21.29 -12.95 44.16
CA ARG A 226 -20.19 -12.34 44.96
C ARG A 226 -18.78 -12.52 44.41
N ASP A 227 -18.55 -13.34 43.38
CA ASP A 227 -17.23 -13.54 42.81
C ASP A 227 -17.24 -13.30 41.29
N ILE A 228 -16.81 -12.10 40.87
CA ILE A 228 -16.52 -11.77 39.48
C ILE A 228 -15.27 -12.53 39.09
N GLN A 229 -15.41 -13.58 38.28
CA GLN A 229 -14.28 -14.21 37.65
C GLN A 229 -13.94 -13.42 36.36
N LEU A 230 -12.86 -12.66 36.41
CA LEU A 230 -12.33 -11.91 35.27
C LEU A 230 -11.37 -12.81 34.47
N LYS A 231 -11.66 -13.01 33.20
CA LYS A 231 -10.76 -13.66 32.26
C LYS A 231 -10.42 -12.67 31.15
N LEU A 232 -9.14 -12.35 30.96
CA LEU A 232 -8.73 -11.51 29.85
C LEU A 232 -8.76 -12.27 28.52
N ASN A 233 -9.05 -11.58 27.44
CA ASN A 233 -9.17 -12.14 26.12
C ASN A 233 -7.79 -12.26 25.45
N GLU A 234 -7.36 -13.47 25.11
CA GLU A 234 -6.09 -13.72 24.41
C GLU A 234 -6.07 -13.23 22.96
N ASN A 235 -7.26 -13.03 22.37
CA ASN A 235 -7.39 -12.55 21.00
C ASN A 235 -7.55 -11.02 20.90
N MET A 236 -7.23 -10.29 21.98
CA MET A 236 -7.28 -8.83 21.95
C MET A 236 -6.21 -8.24 21.00
N SER A 237 -6.48 -7.06 20.45
CA SER A 237 -5.51 -6.33 19.63
C SER A 237 -4.28 -5.89 20.45
N VAL A 238 -3.16 -5.61 19.77
CA VAL A 238 -1.94 -5.11 20.41
C VAL A 238 -2.21 -3.89 21.28
N VAL A 239 -2.94 -2.91 20.74
CA VAL A 239 -3.28 -1.67 21.47
C VAL A 239 -4.08 -1.96 22.74
N MET A 240 -5.04 -2.88 22.65
CA MET A 240 -5.80 -3.29 23.84
C MET A 240 -4.92 -4.01 24.85
N ALA A 241 -4.00 -4.87 24.40
CA ALA A 241 -3.07 -5.57 25.28
C ALA A 241 -2.09 -4.59 25.95
N GLU A 242 -1.59 -3.60 25.23
CA GLU A 242 -0.73 -2.53 25.78
C GLU A 242 -1.46 -1.72 26.86
N ASN A 243 -2.70 -1.29 26.60
CA ASN A 243 -3.52 -0.61 27.60
C ASN A 243 -3.76 -1.48 28.84
N CYS A 244 -3.98 -2.79 28.67
CA CYS A 244 -4.11 -3.72 29.79
C CYS A 244 -2.80 -3.85 30.58
N ILE A 245 -1.65 -3.89 29.89
CA ILE A 245 -0.32 -3.97 30.53
C ILE A 245 -0.06 -2.71 31.34
N GLU A 246 -0.35 -1.53 30.79
CA GLU A 246 -0.16 -0.24 31.46
C GLU A 246 -1.00 -0.17 32.75
N LEU A 247 -2.29 -0.46 32.65
CA LEU A 247 -3.18 -0.46 33.80
C LEU A 247 -2.74 -1.45 34.88
N LEU A 248 -2.34 -2.68 34.51
CA LEU A 248 -1.85 -3.68 35.48
C LEU A 248 -0.54 -3.25 36.13
N ASN A 249 0.37 -2.61 35.42
CA ASN A 249 1.62 -2.07 35.96
C ASN A 249 1.35 -0.95 36.96
N ASP A 250 0.41 -0.05 36.68
CA ASP A 250 -0.01 1.02 37.60
C ASP A 250 -0.60 0.47 38.90
N LEU A 251 -1.29 -0.65 38.80
CA LEU A 251 -1.79 -1.40 39.98
C LEU A 251 -0.72 -2.23 40.72
N GLY A 252 0.54 -2.20 40.24
CA GLY A 252 1.66 -2.91 40.81
C GLY A 252 1.81 -4.38 40.35
N TYR A 253 1.04 -4.82 39.39
CA TYR A 253 1.08 -6.19 38.87
C TYR A 253 1.88 -6.23 37.55
N LYS A 254 3.15 -6.65 37.66
CA LYS A 254 4.06 -6.76 36.49
C LYS A 254 4.04 -8.15 35.88
N ASP A 255 4.35 -8.22 34.58
CA ASP A 255 4.56 -9.47 33.80
C ASP A 255 3.37 -10.43 33.78
N ILE A 256 2.13 -9.94 33.93
CA ILE A 256 0.92 -10.76 33.82
C ILE A 256 0.60 -11.01 32.33
N ILE A 257 0.75 -9.99 31.47
CA ILE A 257 0.51 -10.05 30.05
C ILE A 257 1.83 -9.83 29.32
N LYS A 258 2.08 -10.65 28.30
CA LYS A 258 3.22 -10.51 27.41
C LYS A 258 2.74 -10.60 25.98
N ILE A 259 3.17 -9.66 25.13
CA ILE A 259 2.96 -9.69 23.69
C ILE A 259 4.18 -10.36 23.06
N VAL A 260 3.96 -11.42 22.30
CA VAL A 260 4.99 -12.15 21.56
C VAL A 260 4.73 -11.96 20.07
N TYR A 261 5.65 -11.33 19.37
CA TYR A 261 5.58 -11.13 17.93
C TYR A 261 6.16 -12.33 17.19
N ASP A 262 5.52 -12.71 16.09
CA ASP A 262 6.04 -13.68 15.13
C ASP A 262 6.67 -12.94 13.96
N ASP A 263 7.98 -12.76 14.00
CA ASP A 263 8.76 -12.01 13.01
C ASP A 263 8.81 -12.68 11.63
N THR A 264 8.18 -13.84 11.47
CA THR A 264 8.13 -14.60 10.21
C THR A 264 6.78 -14.48 9.51
N LYS A 265 5.77 -13.85 10.15
CA LYS A 265 4.39 -13.82 9.67
C LYS A 265 3.84 -12.39 9.65
N PHE A 266 3.38 -11.96 8.46
CA PHE A 266 2.95 -10.59 8.21
C PHE A 266 1.55 -10.56 7.58
N HIS A 267 0.62 -9.82 8.18
CA HIS A 267 -0.73 -9.60 7.67
C HIS A 267 -0.76 -8.31 6.86
N PHE A 268 -1.01 -8.44 5.57
CA PHE A 268 -1.12 -7.32 4.64
C PHE A 268 -2.57 -6.94 4.39
N LYS A 269 -2.78 -5.64 4.19
CA LYS A 269 -4.00 -5.06 3.68
C LYS A 269 -3.66 -4.11 2.54
N VAL A 270 -4.21 -4.36 1.36
CA VAL A 270 -4.03 -3.56 0.14
C VAL A 270 -5.38 -3.04 -0.30
N GLU A 271 -5.54 -1.72 -0.34
CA GLU A 271 -6.76 -1.03 -0.76
C GLU A 271 -6.48 -0.28 -2.07
N SER A 272 -7.07 -0.78 -3.17
CA SER A 272 -6.91 -0.15 -4.49
C SER A 272 -7.66 1.17 -4.56
N VAL A 273 -7.07 2.16 -5.25
CA VAL A 273 -7.78 3.40 -5.62
C VAL A 273 -8.76 3.20 -6.80
N GLY A 274 -8.88 1.97 -7.32
CA GLY A 274 -9.76 1.62 -8.43
C GLY A 274 -9.06 1.57 -9.80
N SER A 275 -7.85 2.09 -9.95
CA SER A 275 -7.13 2.11 -11.23
C SER A 275 -6.79 0.71 -11.76
N MET A 276 -6.55 -0.25 -10.87
CA MET A 276 -6.35 -1.67 -11.21
C MET A 276 -6.80 -2.57 -10.04
N PRO A 277 -7.09 -3.86 -10.28
CA PRO A 277 -7.47 -4.80 -9.24
C PRO A 277 -6.33 -5.01 -8.23
N PRO A 278 -6.65 -5.23 -6.94
CA PRO A 278 -5.62 -5.38 -5.90
C PRO A 278 -4.72 -6.60 -6.10
N GLU A 279 -5.24 -7.69 -6.66
CA GLU A 279 -4.44 -8.86 -7.03
C GLU A 279 -3.37 -8.54 -8.07
N GLN A 280 -3.70 -7.77 -9.10
CA GLN A 280 -2.76 -7.34 -10.13
C GLN A 280 -1.68 -6.41 -9.54
N ILE A 281 -2.04 -5.56 -8.58
CA ILE A 281 -1.10 -4.69 -7.87
C ILE A 281 -0.05 -5.52 -7.14
N VAL A 282 -0.48 -6.56 -6.41
CA VAL A 282 0.44 -7.43 -5.65
C VAL A 282 1.32 -8.26 -6.59
N GLU A 283 0.76 -8.82 -7.67
CA GLU A 283 1.53 -9.56 -8.68
C GLU A 283 2.61 -8.69 -9.32
N MET A 284 2.25 -7.48 -9.76
CA MET A 284 3.21 -6.52 -10.33
C MET A 284 4.28 -6.10 -9.32
N ALA A 285 3.94 -5.96 -8.05
CA ALA A 285 4.91 -5.61 -7.03
C ALA A 285 5.96 -6.72 -6.82
N ILE A 286 5.54 -7.98 -6.85
CA ILE A 286 6.44 -9.14 -6.76
C ILE A 286 7.33 -9.21 -8.01
N GLU A 287 6.76 -9.03 -9.20
CA GLU A 287 7.51 -9.01 -10.46
C GLU A 287 8.57 -7.89 -10.48
N ILE A 288 8.22 -6.68 -10.03
CA ILE A 288 9.16 -5.55 -9.93
C ILE A 288 10.30 -5.90 -8.97
N LEU A 289 10.00 -6.52 -7.82
CA LEU A 289 11.02 -6.92 -6.86
C LEU A 289 11.96 -7.98 -7.46
N GLU A 290 11.40 -9.00 -8.11
CA GLU A 290 12.17 -10.04 -8.79
C GLU A 290 13.09 -9.45 -9.85
N ASN A 291 12.57 -8.57 -10.72
CA ASN A 291 13.34 -7.92 -11.76
C ASN A 291 14.49 -7.07 -11.20
N LYS A 292 14.28 -6.39 -10.07
CA LYS A 292 15.35 -5.65 -9.37
C LYS A 292 16.46 -6.58 -8.88
N LEU A 293 16.08 -7.67 -8.23
CA LEU A 293 17.07 -8.64 -7.75
C LEU A 293 17.83 -9.30 -8.90
N ARG A 294 17.14 -9.69 -9.97
CA ARG A 294 17.75 -10.24 -11.19
C ARG A 294 18.73 -9.25 -11.86
N SER A 295 18.42 -7.96 -11.80
CA SER A 295 19.31 -6.92 -12.37
C SER A 295 20.58 -6.69 -11.55
N LEU A 296 20.54 -6.96 -10.25
CA LEU A 296 21.70 -6.83 -9.35
C LEU A 296 22.64 -8.04 -9.43
N GLU A 297 22.11 -9.23 -9.69
CA GLU A 297 22.90 -10.47 -9.71
C GLU A 297 24.16 -10.40 -10.59
N PRO A 298 24.11 -9.96 -11.88
CA PRO A 298 25.29 -9.88 -12.70
C PRO A 298 26.29 -8.82 -12.20
N GLN A 299 25.82 -7.73 -11.59
CA GLN A 299 26.69 -6.68 -11.05
C GLN A 299 27.45 -7.18 -9.84
N ILE A 300 26.77 -7.93 -8.96
CA ILE A 300 27.40 -8.57 -7.81
C ILE A 300 28.45 -9.59 -8.29
N LYS A 301 28.10 -10.48 -9.24
CA LYS A 301 29.03 -11.44 -9.81
C LYS A 301 30.25 -10.76 -10.43
N ALA A 302 30.05 -9.70 -11.21
CA ALA A 302 31.16 -8.94 -11.81
C ALA A 302 32.08 -8.31 -10.74
N SER A 303 31.51 -7.81 -9.64
CA SER A 303 32.31 -7.26 -8.53
C SER A 303 33.13 -8.32 -7.80
N PHE A 304 32.56 -9.52 -7.61
CA PHE A 304 33.31 -10.63 -7.02
C PHE A 304 34.47 -11.09 -7.93
N TYR A 305 34.23 -11.23 -9.25
CA TYR A 305 35.32 -11.60 -10.20
C TYR A 305 36.40 -10.55 -10.23
N SER A 306 36.08 -9.25 -10.15
CA SER A 306 37.11 -8.20 -10.10
C SER A 306 37.90 -8.22 -8.78
N ILE A 307 37.28 -8.59 -7.66
CA ILE A 307 37.96 -8.75 -6.37
C ILE A 307 38.91 -9.95 -6.41
N ASP A 308 38.52 -11.08 -6.99
CA ASP A 308 39.36 -12.26 -7.14
C ASP A 308 40.56 -12.02 -8.09
N GLU A 309 40.35 -11.28 -9.19
CA GLU A 309 41.44 -10.87 -10.08
C GLU A 309 42.42 -9.92 -9.38
N VAL A 310 41.91 -8.94 -8.64
CA VAL A 310 42.75 -8.02 -7.85
C VAL A 310 43.47 -8.76 -6.72
N ALA A 311 42.79 -9.68 -6.03
CA ALA A 311 43.41 -10.51 -5.00
C ALA A 311 44.53 -11.42 -5.59
N LYS A 312 44.35 -11.94 -6.81
CA LYS A 312 45.33 -12.75 -7.50
C LYS A 312 46.53 -11.89 -7.94
N GLN A 313 46.32 -10.70 -8.46
CA GLN A 313 47.38 -9.76 -8.82
C GLN A 313 48.17 -9.29 -7.59
N LEU A 314 47.51 -9.02 -6.46
CA LEU A 314 48.19 -8.64 -5.22
C LEU A 314 49.00 -9.79 -4.62
N LYS A 315 48.56 -11.05 -4.73
CA LYS A 315 49.34 -12.23 -4.36
C LYS A 315 50.56 -12.42 -5.26
N GLU A 316 50.42 -12.18 -6.56
CA GLU A 316 51.56 -12.23 -7.52
C GLU A 316 52.58 -11.15 -7.26
N GLN A 317 52.16 -10.02 -6.70
CA GLN A 317 53.04 -8.91 -6.28
C GLN A 317 53.65 -9.07 -4.87
N GLY A 318 53.40 -10.21 -4.19
CA GLY A 318 53.94 -10.50 -2.87
C GLY A 318 53.35 -9.70 -1.72
N VAL A 319 52.19 -9.06 -1.92
CA VAL A 319 51.44 -8.35 -0.88
C VAL A 319 50.62 -9.35 -0.09
N SER A 320 50.99 -9.57 1.18
CA SER A 320 50.23 -10.43 2.10
C SER A 320 48.95 -9.73 2.55
N LEU A 321 47.80 -10.25 2.16
CA LEU A 321 46.49 -9.82 2.63
C LEU A 321 46.22 -10.43 4.02
N TYR A 322 46.88 -9.92 5.05
CA TYR A 322 46.52 -10.27 6.43
C TYR A 322 45.22 -9.56 6.82
N GLY A 323 44.15 -10.30 6.96
CA GLY A 323 42.89 -9.87 7.62
C GLY A 323 41.58 -9.93 6.83
N ILE A 324 41.58 -10.40 5.58
CA ILE A 324 40.30 -10.64 4.86
C ILE A 324 40.20 -12.15 4.61
N GLN A 325 39.56 -12.84 5.53
CA GLN A 325 39.15 -14.23 5.33
C GLN A 325 37.82 -14.17 4.53
N LEU A 326 37.93 -14.37 3.21
CA LEU A 326 36.77 -14.68 2.37
C LEU A 326 36.60 -16.21 2.43
N ASP A 327 35.72 -16.67 3.29
CA ASP A 327 35.24 -18.04 3.25
C ASP A 327 34.30 -18.19 2.04
N LEU A 328 34.87 -18.66 0.93
CA LEU A 328 34.16 -19.14 -0.24
C LEU A 328 34.09 -20.66 -0.15
N GLU A 329 33.01 -21.22 0.39
CA GLU A 329 32.46 -22.54 0.08
C GLU A 329 30.98 -22.41 -0.33
#